data_862e27525880e4ec6fbd5763b5caee61
#
_entry.id   862e27525880e4ec6fbd5763b5caee61
#
_cell.length_a   1.000
_cell.length_b   1.000
_cell.length_c   1.000
_cell.angle_alpha   90.00
_cell.angle_beta   90.00
_cell.angle_gamma   90.00
#
_symmetry.space_group_name_H-M   'P 1'
#
loop_
_entity.id
_entity.type
_entity.pdbx_description
1 polymer ?
#
loop_
_entity_poly.entity_id
_entity_poly.type
_entity_poly.pdbx_seq_one_letter_code
_entity_poly.pdbx_strand_id
1 'polypeptide(L)'
;QGRMEALINFQTMVCDLTGMPIANASMLDEATAAAEAMTLAKRSVKAKGNQLIVSGDCHPQTIEVIQTRAAPLGLSVKVVRSGDEWMAAIGQDDYFAAINQYPGSSGWLADWQMSADIIHGKGAALILAADLLALTLLKTPGEMGADIVVGTTQRFGMPMGAGGPHAAYMACRDEFKRSMPGRLVGVSVDVHGKPAYRLALQTREQHIRREKATSNICTAQVLPAVIASMYAVYHGPEGLKRIGQRVARFTAILAAGLKQLGAPVREQASFDTLSLHTGAATKTIAARAVSMGANLRIYFEEYLCISLDETTTRADIELLWKVFAKDGQPLPTFDAFENGVESLIPA
;
A
#
# COMPACT_ATOMS: atom_id res chain seq x y z
N GLN A 1 12.40 -17.07 21.96
CA GLN A 1 12.16 -15.69 22.44
C GLN A 1 12.52 -14.67 21.36
N GLY A 2 13.75 -14.58 20.86
CA GLY A 2 14.18 -13.55 19.93
C GLY A 2 13.37 -13.43 18.64
N ARG A 3 12.87 -14.53 18.08
CA ARG A 3 11.97 -14.49 16.91
C ARG A 3 10.65 -13.79 17.23
N MET A 4 10.06 -14.06 18.40
CA MET A 4 8.82 -13.39 18.82
C MET A 4 9.06 -11.91 19.15
N GLU A 5 10.21 -11.57 19.68
CA GLU A 5 10.62 -10.17 19.89
C GLU A 5 10.71 -9.41 18.56
N ALA A 6 11.34 -9.99 17.54
CA ALA A 6 11.37 -9.40 16.21
C ALA A 6 9.96 -9.23 15.60
N LEU A 7 9.04 -10.17 15.86
CA LEU A 7 7.65 -10.06 15.40
C LEU A 7 6.85 -9.00 16.17
N ILE A 8 7.12 -8.78 17.46
CA ILE A 8 6.54 -7.65 18.21
C ILE A 8 7.06 -6.33 17.64
N ASN A 9 8.35 -6.23 17.35
CA ASN A 9 8.90 -5.04 16.70
C ASN A 9 8.25 -4.78 15.34
N PHE A 10 8.00 -5.84 14.55
CA PHE A 10 7.25 -5.74 13.30
C PHE A 10 5.84 -5.17 13.53
N GLN A 11 5.10 -5.71 14.50
CA GLN A 11 3.75 -5.24 14.83
C GLN A 11 3.77 -3.77 15.28
N THR A 12 4.71 -3.38 16.14
CA THR A 12 4.86 -2.01 16.61
C THR A 12 5.17 -1.05 15.45
N MET A 13 6.13 -1.40 14.60
CA MET A 13 6.46 -0.64 13.39
C MET A 13 5.23 -0.39 12.51
N VAL A 14 4.45 -1.43 12.26
CA VAL A 14 3.23 -1.31 11.45
C VAL A 14 2.19 -0.43 12.13
N CYS A 15 1.98 -0.59 13.46
CA CYS A 15 1.08 0.27 14.22
C CYS A 15 1.48 1.74 14.13
N ASP A 16 2.76 2.05 14.37
CA ASP A 16 3.27 3.41 14.37
C ASP A 16 3.14 4.08 13.00
N LEU A 17 3.51 3.38 11.92
CA LEU A 17 3.44 3.91 10.56
C LEU A 17 2.00 4.08 10.05
N THR A 18 1.10 3.19 10.44
CA THR A 18 -0.30 3.24 9.98
C THR A 18 -1.22 4.08 10.87
N GLY A 19 -0.77 4.45 12.07
CA GLY A 19 -1.60 5.11 13.08
C GLY A 19 -2.69 4.19 13.66
N MET A 20 -2.50 2.86 13.58
CA MET A 20 -3.48 1.89 14.04
C MET A 20 -3.07 1.26 15.38
N PRO A 21 -4.03 0.95 16.28
CA PRO A 21 -3.71 0.46 17.62
C PRO A 21 -3.22 -0.99 17.66
N ILE A 22 -3.47 -1.79 16.61
CA ILE A 22 -3.07 -3.19 16.58
C ILE A 22 -2.74 -3.67 15.18
N ALA A 23 -1.68 -4.46 15.05
CA ALA A 23 -1.26 -5.11 13.81
C ALA A 23 -0.94 -6.58 14.05
N ASN A 24 -1.11 -7.43 13.02
CA ASN A 24 -0.73 -8.83 13.09
C ASN A 24 0.77 -9.06 12.82
N ALA A 25 1.22 -10.28 13.07
CA ALA A 25 2.61 -10.70 12.88
C ALA A 25 2.85 -11.25 11.47
N SER A 26 2.37 -10.54 10.49
CA SER A 26 2.47 -10.67 9.02
C SER A 26 1.36 -11.47 8.33
N MET A 27 1.24 -11.19 7.03
CA MET A 27 0.39 -11.85 6.07
C MET A 27 1.22 -12.33 4.87
N LEU A 28 0.61 -13.08 3.94
CA LEU A 28 1.29 -13.64 2.78
C LEU A 28 1.75 -12.53 1.81
N ASP A 29 0.80 -11.74 1.31
CA ASP A 29 1.00 -10.63 0.38
C ASP A 29 -0.13 -9.59 0.54
N GLU A 30 0.02 -8.41 -0.08
CA GLU A 30 -0.97 -7.33 0.03
C GLU A 30 -2.33 -7.76 -0.50
N ALA A 31 -2.39 -8.43 -1.63
CA ALA A 31 -3.65 -8.82 -2.25
C ALA A 31 -4.45 -9.80 -1.37
N THR A 32 -3.75 -10.78 -0.77
CA THR A 32 -4.34 -11.69 0.24
C THR A 32 -4.78 -10.91 1.48
N ALA A 33 -3.97 -9.98 1.97
CA ALA A 33 -4.32 -9.17 3.12
C ALA A 33 -5.58 -8.32 2.85
N ALA A 34 -5.72 -7.74 1.66
CA ALA A 34 -6.92 -7.00 1.25
C ALA A 34 -8.17 -7.89 1.17
N ALA A 35 -8.04 -9.11 0.64
CA ALA A 35 -9.14 -10.08 0.61
C ALA A 35 -9.52 -10.55 2.03
N GLU A 36 -8.57 -10.72 2.93
CA GLU A 36 -8.86 -11.02 4.34
C GLU A 36 -9.47 -9.81 5.06
N ALA A 37 -9.08 -8.57 4.72
CA ALA A 37 -9.71 -7.35 5.23
C ALA A 37 -11.18 -7.25 4.81
N MET A 38 -11.52 -7.63 3.58
CA MET A 38 -12.90 -7.76 3.11
C MET A 38 -13.70 -8.68 4.04
N THR A 39 -13.19 -9.87 4.33
CA THR A 39 -13.90 -10.85 5.16
C THR A 39 -13.94 -10.43 6.63
N LEU A 40 -12.89 -9.75 7.13
CA LEU A 40 -12.86 -9.16 8.46
C LEU A 40 -13.95 -8.09 8.59
N ALA A 41 -14.02 -7.15 7.65
CA ALA A 41 -15.06 -6.12 7.63
C ALA A 41 -16.46 -6.75 7.61
N LYS A 42 -16.73 -7.68 6.69
CA LYS A 42 -18.04 -8.33 6.56
C LYS A 42 -18.53 -8.98 7.85
N ARG A 43 -17.63 -9.55 8.65
CA ARG A 43 -17.96 -10.19 9.95
C ARG A 43 -18.17 -9.20 11.08
N SER A 44 -17.61 -8.00 10.96
CA SER A 44 -17.45 -7.09 12.11
C SER A 44 -18.29 -5.84 12.07
N VAL A 45 -18.67 -5.35 10.86
CA VAL A 45 -19.43 -4.12 10.70
C VAL A 45 -20.94 -4.31 10.95
N LYS A 46 -21.63 -3.20 11.18
CA LYS A 46 -23.10 -3.18 11.37
C LYS A 46 -23.87 -3.19 10.05
N ALA A 47 -23.27 -2.69 8.99
CA ALA A 47 -23.87 -2.62 7.66
C ALA A 47 -24.31 -4.01 7.17
N LYS A 48 -25.51 -4.10 6.60
CA LYS A 48 -26.13 -5.37 6.14
C LYS A 48 -25.85 -5.67 4.67
N GLY A 49 -25.36 -4.68 3.91
CA GLY A 49 -25.03 -4.82 2.50
C GLY A 49 -24.13 -6.01 2.22
N ASN A 50 -24.19 -6.54 1.01
CA ASN A 50 -23.39 -7.69 0.55
C ASN A 50 -22.34 -7.30 -0.48
N GLN A 51 -22.13 -5.99 -0.69
CA GLN A 51 -21.21 -5.45 -1.67
C GLN A 51 -19.96 -4.86 -0.99
N LEU A 52 -18.78 -5.13 -1.59
CA LEU A 52 -17.55 -4.40 -1.36
C LEU A 52 -17.36 -3.40 -2.49
N ILE A 53 -17.12 -2.14 -2.16
CA ILE A 53 -16.72 -1.11 -3.13
C ILE A 53 -15.18 -1.12 -3.20
N VAL A 54 -14.63 -1.21 -4.41
CA VAL A 54 -13.17 -1.24 -4.64
C VAL A 54 -12.80 -0.12 -5.60
N SER A 55 -11.85 0.70 -5.20
CA SER A 55 -11.27 1.69 -6.11
C SER A 55 -10.50 1.00 -7.24
N GLY A 56 -10.74 1.44 -8.48
CA GLY A 56 -9.95 1.01 -9.64
C GLY A 56 -8.50 1.48 -9.61
N ASP A 57 -8.15 2.35 -8.66
CA ASP A 57 -6.78 2.77 -8.39
C ASP A 57 -6.05 1.87 -7.37
N CYS A 58 -6.68 0.80 -6.89
CA CYS A 58 -5.98 -0.31 -6.25
C CYS A 58 -5.12 -1.06 -7.27
N HIS A 59 -4.09 -1.76 -6.81
CA HIS A 59 -3.29 -2.60 -7.70
C HIS A 59 -4.15 -3.68 -8.37
N PRO A 60 -3.98 -3.94 -9.69
CA PRO A 60 -4.80 -4.92 -10.41
C PRO A 60 -4.82 -6.30 -9.74
N GLN A 61 -3.66 -6.76 -9.26
CA GLN A 61 -3.54 -8.05 -8.57
C GLN A 61 -4.39 -8.08 -7.29
N THR A 62 -4.44 -6.97 -6.56
CA THR A 62 -5.27 -6.84 -5.35
C THR A 62 -6.76 -6.93 -5.70
N ILE A 63 -7.19 -6.26 -6.77
CA ILE A 63 -8.59 -6.33 -7.25
C ILE A 63 -8.96 -7.76 -7.64
N GLU A 64 -8.11 -8.44 -8.42
CA GLU A 64 -8.37 -9.81 -8.90
C GLU A 64 -8.45 -10.83 -7.75
N VAL A 65 -7.56 -10.73 -6.75
CA VAL A 65 -7.60 -11.62 -5.58
C VAL A 65 -8.84 -11.35 -4.73
N ILE A 66 -9.22 -10.08 -4.54
CA ILE A 66 -10.47 -9.73 -3.84
C ILE A 66 -11.67 -10.37 -4.56
N GLN A 67 -11.78 -10.23 -5.88
CA GLN A 67 -12.87 -10.81 -6.67
C GLN A 67 -12.90 -12.33 -6.58
N THR A 68 -11.75 -12.97 -6.71
CA THR A 68 -11.59 -14.43 -6.59
C THR A 68 -12.04 -14.94 -5.21
N ARG A 69 -11.71 -14.21 -4.15
CA ARG A 69 -12.05 -14.59 -2.77
C ARG A 69 -13.49 -14.23 -2.39
N ALA A 70 -14.07 -13.22 -3.02
CA ALA A 70 -15.46 -12.81 -2.82
C ALA A 70 -16.48 -13.80 -3.42
N ALA A 71 -16.20 -14.31 -4.61
CA ALA A 71 -17.13 -15.16 -5.37
C ALA A 71 -17.65 -16.38 -4.60
N PRO A 72 -16.82 -17.26 -3.98
CA PRO A 72 -17.31 -18.42 -3.22
C PRO A 72 -18.06 -18.05 -1.94
N LEU A 73 -17.92 -16.80 -1.46
CA LEU A 73 -18.63 -16.30 -0.29
C LEU A 73 -19.97 -15.64 -0.66
N GLY A 74 -20.32 -15.59 -1.96
CA GLY A 74 -21.51 -14.90 -2.45
C GLY A 74 -21.48 -13.38 -2.25
N LEU A 75 -20.28 -12.79 -2.09
CA LEU A 75 -20.10 -11.35 -1.96
C LEU A 75 -19.96 -10.72 -3.34
N SER A 76 -20.59 -9.55 -3.53
CA SER A 76 -20.41 -8.77 -4.74
C SER A 76 -19.27 -7.77 -4.60
N VAL A 77 -18.53 -7.53 -5.69
CA VAL A 77 -17.45 -6.56 -5.76
C VAL A 77 -17.77 -5.55 -6.84
N LYS A 78 -17.86 -4.28 -6.44
CA LYS A 78 -18.07 -3.15 -7.35
C LYS A 78 -16.79 -2.35 -7.49
N VAL A 79 -16.15 -2.46 -8.66
CA VAL A 79 -14.96 -1.65 -8.97
C VAL A 79 -15.41 -0.32 -9.57
N VAL A 80 -14.93 0.79 -8.99
CA VAL A 80 -15.22 2.17 -9.43
C VAL A 80 -13.94 2.86 -9.89
N ARG A 81 -14.00 3.60 -11.01
CA ARG A 81 -12.79 4.05 -11.73
C ARG A 81 -12.47 5.54 -11.56
N SER A 82 -13.42 6.35 -11.14
CA SER A 82 -13.22 7.80 -10.96
C SER A 82 -13.57 8.24 -9.55
N GLY A 83 -13.11 9.45 -9.18
CA GLY A 83 -13.48 10.07 -7.91
C GLY A 83 -14.99 10.32 -7.79
N ASP A 84 -15.64 10.71 -8.89
CA ASP A 84 -17.10 10.92 -8.92
C ASP A 84 -17.86 9.60 -8.75
N GLU A 85 -17.42 8.53 -9.44
CA GLU A 85 -17.98 7.18 -9.24
C GLU A 85 -17.78 6.68 -7.81
N TRP A 86 -16.60 6.97 -7.21
CA TRP A 86 -16.32 6.63 -5.82
C TRP A 86 -17.31 7.31 -4.87
N MET A 87 -17.43 8.64 -4.98
CA MET A 87 -18.36 9.40 -4.13
C MET A 87 -19.82 8.96 -4.30
N ALA A 88 -20.24 8.70 -5.54
CA ALA A 88 -21.56 8.18 -5.83
C ALA A 88 -21.78 6.77 -5.24
N ALA A 89 -20.78 5.91 -5.28
CA ALA A 89 -20.87 4.55 -4.76
C ALA A 89 -20.95 4.52 -3.23
N ILE A 90 -20.08 5.25 -2.52
CA ILE A 90 -20.07 5.29 -1.05
C ILE A 90 -21.29 6.04 -0.48
N GLY A 91 -21.95 6.87 -1.29
CA GLY A 91 -23.23 7.52 -0.92
C GLY A 91 -24.43 6.57 -0.85
N GLN A 92 -24.35 5.36 -1.43
CA GLN A 92 -25.40 4.34 -1.41
C GLN A 92 -25.43 3.57 -0.07
N ASP A 93 -26.45 2.73 0.13
CA ASP A 93 -26.67 2.01 1.41
C ASP A 93 -26.37 0.50 1.35
N ASP A 94 -26.07 -0.07 0.18
CA ASP A 94 -25.98 -1.52 -0.02
C ASP A 94 -24.56 -2.06 -0.08
N TYR A 95 -23.68 -1.58 0.79
CA TYR A 95 -22.32 -2.12 0.92
C TYR A 95 -21.91 -2.24 2.40
N PHE A 96 -20.93 -3.13 2.68
CA PHE A 96 -20.40 -3.35 4.03
C PHE A 96 -19.02 -2.73 4.25
N ALA A 97 -18.26 -2.52 3.18
CA ALA A 97 -16.95 -1.88 3.24
C ALA A 97 -16.58 -1.26 1.90
N ALA A 98 -15.63 -0.35 1.95
CA ALA A 98 -14.99 0.23 0.78
C ALA A 98 -13.47 0.19 0.92
N ILE A 99 -12.73 -0.13 -0.16
CA ILE A 99 -11.27 -0.21 -0.15
C ILE A 99 -10.66 0.72 -1.19
N ASN A 100 -9.60 1.42 -0.78
CA ASN A 100 -8.79 2.27 -1.66
C ASN A 100 -7.30 2.03 -1.44
N GLN A 101 -6.46 2.48 -2.39
CA GLN A 101 -5.00 2.41 -2.35
C GLN A 101 -4.42 3.76 -1.94
N TYR A 102 -3.35 3.77 -1.11
CA TYR A 102 -2.71 4.99 -0.63
C TYR A 102 -1.18 4.83 -0.49
N PRO A 103 -0.37 5.48 -1.37
CA PRO A 103 -0.77 6.15 -2.62
C PRO A 103 -1.51 5.24 -3.59
N GLY A 104 -2.33 5.83 -4.45
CA GLY A 104 -3.01 5.08 -5.52
C GLY A 104 -2.02 4.45 -6.50
N SER A 105 -2.46 3.45 -7.23
CA SER A 105 -1.67 2.78 -8.27
C SER A 105 -1.26 3.72 -9.41
N SER A 106 -2.00 4.83 -9.59
CA SER A 106 -1.66 5.94 -10.49
C SER A 106 -0.68 6.95 -9.87
N GLY A 107 -0.26 6.75 -8.62
CA GLY A 107 0.54 7.68 -7.84
C GLY A 107 -0.25 8.78 -7.14
N TRP A 108 -1.58 8.80 -7.30
CA TRP A 108 -2.42 9.86 -6.71
C TRP A 108 -2.46 9.77 -5.18
N LEU A 109 -2.28 10.93 -4.55
CA LEU A 109 -2.44 11.12 -3.10
C LEU A 109 -3.76 11.81 -2.81
N ALA A 110 -4.56 11.25 -1.90
CA ALA A 110 -5.81 11.83 -1.45
C ALA A 110 -5.93 11.79 0.07
N ASP A 111 -6.65 12.75 0.66
CA ASP A 111 -7.14 12.65 2.04
C ASP A 111 -8.47 11.90 2.04
N TRP A 112 -8.53 10.83 2.82
CA TRP A 112 -9.70 9.93 2.88
C TRP A 112 -10.68 10.26 4.00
N GLN A 113 -10.45 11.31 4.79
CA GLN A 113 -11.29 11.66 5.95
C GLN A 113 -12.77 11.81 5.57
N MET A 114 -13.08 12.57 4.52
CA MET A 114 -14.47 12.76 4.07
C MET A 114 -15.12 11.43 3.64
N SER A 115 -14.37 10.57 2.96
CA SER A 115 -14.87 9.22 2.60
C SER A 115 -15.10 8.37 3.83
N ALA A 116 -14.22 8.42 4.84
CA ALA A 116 -14.39 7.73 6.11
C ALA A 116 -15.69 8.15 6.81
N ASP A 117 -15.95 9.45 6.89
CA ASP A 117 -17.15 10.00 7.55
C ASP A 117 -18.45 9.50 6.87
N ILE A 118 -18.49 9.49 5.54
CA ILE A 118 -19.64 8.98 4.77
C ILE A 118 -19.80 7.47 5.01
N ILE A 119 -18.74 6.69 4.89
CA ILE A 119 -18.73 5.23 5.05
C ILE A 119 -19.17 4.84 6.47
N HIS A 120 -18.65 5.52 7.49
CA HIS A 120 -19.03 5.30 8.88
C HIS A 120 -20.49 5.67 9.14
N GLY A 121 -21.00 6.73 8.49
CA GLY A 121 -22.41 7.09 8.54
C GLY A 121 -23.35 5.98 8.05
N LYS A 122 -22.86 5.06 7.20
CA LYS A 122 -23.57 3.86 6.72
C LYS A 122 -23.34 2.63 7.61
N GLY A 123 -22.52 2.75 8.65
CA GLY A 123 -22.11 1.61 9.51
C GLY A 123 -21.20 0.61 8.81
N ALA A 124 -20.57 1.01 7.69
CA ALA A 124 -19.61 0.26 6.91
C ALA A 124 -18.16 0.60 7.31
N ALA A 125 -17.17 -0.14 6.79
CA ALA A 125 -15.76 0.08 7.10
C ALA A 125 -14.98 0.66 5.92
N LEU A 126 -14.05 1.58 6.20
CA LEU A 126 -13.02 2.03 5.26
C LEU A 126 -11.76 1.17 5.42
N ILE A 127 -11.32 0.58 4.32
CA ILE A 127 -10.07 -0.18 4.21
C ILE A 127 -9.10 0.63 3.35
N LEU A 128 -7.87 0.84 3.83
CA LEU A 128 -6.81 1.44 3.02
C LEU A 128 -5.67 0.45 2.81
N ALA A 129 -5.32 0.21 1.54
CA ALA A 129 -4.09 -0.49 1.18
C ALA A 129 -2.98 0.56 1.07
N ALA A 130 -1.99 0.52 1.97
CA ALA A 130 -1.05 1.63 2.13
C ALA A 130 0.43 1.19 2.03
N ASP A 131 1.25 2.05 1.42
CA ASP A 131 2.70 1.89 1.34
C ASP A 131 3.39 2.45 2.58
N LEU A 132 4.01 1.59 3.38
CA LEU A 132 4.67 1.99 4.63
C LEU A 132 5.81 3.01 4.44
N LEU A 133 6.51 3.01 3.30
CA LEU A 133 7.56 4.00 3.06
C LEU A 133 6.94 5.39 2.82
N ALA A 134 5.85 5.46 2.07
CA ALA A 134 5.10 6.69 1.88
C ALA A 134 4.58 7.26 3.21
N LEU A 135 4.14 6.39 4.12
CA LEU A 135 3.64 6.79 5.44
C LEU A 135 4.71 7.40 6.36
N THR A 136 5.98 7.32 6.03
CA THR A 136 7.03 8.07 6.75
C THR A 136 6.94 9.59 6.54
N LEU A 137 6.20 10.03 5.51
CA LEU A 137 6.04 11.43 5.11
C LEU A 137 4.58 11.89 5.03
N LEU A 138 3.64 10.97 4.91
CA LEU A 138 2.23 11.26 4.67
C LEU A 138 1.40 11.09 5.95
N LYS A 139 0.23 11.73 5.97
CA LYS A 139 -0.79 11.53 7.01
C LYS A 139 -1.15 10.05 7.09
N THR A 140 -1.22 9.51 8.31
CA THR A 140 -1.45 8.09 8.49
C THR A 140 -2.90 7.68 8.17
N PRO A 141 -3.14 6.45 7.69
CA PRO A 141 -4.50 5.93 7.50
C PRO A 141 -5.39 6.02 8.75
N GLY A 142 -4.83 5.77 9.94
CA GLY A 142 -5.55 5.89 11.21
C GLY A 142 -6.06 7.31 11.46
N GLU A 143 -5.24 8.34 11.18
CA GLU A 143 -5.64 9.75 11.29
C GLU A 143 -6.71 10.14 10.26
N MET A 144 -6.75 9.48 9.11
CA MET A 144 -7.79 9.67 8.08
C MET A 144 -9.06 8.86 8.34
N GLY A 145 -9.14 8.15 9.45
CA GLY A 145 -10.34 7.40 9.83
C GLY A 145 -10.46 6.00 9.26
N ALA A 146 -9.37 5.40 8.73
CA ALA A 146 -9.40 4.00 8.30
C ALA A 146 -9.75 3.05 9.45
N ASP A 147 -10.49 2.00 9.15
CA ASP A 147 -10.85 0.94 10.10
C ASP A 147 -9.88 -0.23 10.03
N ILE A 148 -9.41 -0.53 8.81
CA ILE A 148 -8.46 -1.61 8.52
C ILE A 148 -7.44 -1.06 7.54
N VAL A 149 -6.17 -1.36 7.79
CA VAL A 149 -5.06 -0.98 6.91
C VAL A 149 -4.30 -2.25 6.52
N VAL A 150 -4.05 -2.42 5.24
CA VAL A 150 -3.28 -3.54 4.69
C VAL A 150 -2.16 -3.01 3.79
N GLY A 151 -1.20 -3.84 3.44
CA GLY A 151 -0.15 -3.45 2.53
C GLY A 151 1.00 -4.45 2.54
N THR A 152 2.06 -4.11 1.83
CA THR A 152 3.30 -4.88 1.80
C THR A 152 4.41 -4.18 2.56
N THR A 153 5.33 -4.97 3.14
CA THR A 153 6.57 -4.46 3.74
C THR A 153 7.79 -4.69 2.83
N GLN A 154 7.57 -5.03 1.56
CA GLN A 154 8.66 -5.38 0.64
C GLN A 154 9.70 -4.25 0.50
N ARG A 155 9.28 -3.00 0.59
CA ARG A 155 10.17 -1.82 0.53
C ARG A 155 11.13 -1.70 1.72
N PHE A 156 10.95 -2.52 2.74
CA PHE A 156 11.81 -2.57 3.93
C PHE A 156 12.80 -3.72 3.83
N GLY A 157 13.75 -3.60 2.87
CA GLY A 157 14.90 -4.47 2.73
C GLY A 157 14.68 -5.77 1.94
N MET A 158 13.51 -5.99 1.32
CA MET A 158 13.28 -7.17 0.50
C MET A 158 13.46 -6.86 -0.98
N PRO A 159 14.33 -7.58 -1.71
CA PRO A 159 14.47 -7.40 -3.14
C PRO A 159 13.21 -7.88 -3.88
N MET A 160 12.95 -7.33 -5.06
CA MET A 160 11.86 -7.80 -5.93
C MET A 160 12.04 -9.27 -6.34
N GLY A 161 13.27 -9.70 -6.60
CA GLY A 161 13.65 -11.12 -6.76
C GLY A 161 12.82 -11.90 -7.77
N ALA A 162 12.40 -11.27 -8.88
CA ALA A 162 11.53 -11.88 -9.89
C ALA A 162 10.21 -12.46 -9.31
N GLY A 163 9.58 -11.73 -8.41
CA GLY A 163 8.37 -12.15 -7.72
C GLY A 163 8.64 -12.89 -6.41
N GLY A 164 9.80 -12.68 -5.82
CA GLY A 164 10.21 -13.27 -4.54
C GLY A 164 9.26 -12.95 -3.39
N PRO A 165 9.31 -13.75 -2.32
CA PRO A 165 8.40 -13.62 -1.19
C PRO A 165 8.64 -12.32 -0.42
N HIS A 166 7.58 -11.74 0.08
CA HIS A 166 7.60 -10.58 0.96
C HIS A 166 6.53 -10.72 2.05
N ALA A 167 6.64 -9.98 3.13
CA ALA A 167 5.61 -9.96 4.14
C ALA A 167 4.61 -8.84 3.84
N ALA A 168 3.33 -9.17 3.88
CA ALA A 168 2.28 -8.19 4.01
C ALA A 168 1.92 -7.97 5.48
N TYR A 169 1.15 -6.95 5.74
CA TYR A 169 0.63 -6.62 7.05
C TYR A 169 -0.88 -6.38 7.02
N MET A 170 -1.48 -6.50 8.18
CA MET A 170 -2.82 -6.01 8.47
C MET A 170 -2.80 -5.34 9.83
N ALA A 171 -3.32 -4.11 9.86
CA ALA A 171 -3.57 -3.36 11.08
C ALA A 171 -5.04 -2.95 11.13
N CYS A 172 -5.62 -2.80 12.32
CA CYS A 172 -7.02 -2.42 12.44
C CYS A 172 -7.31 -1.72 13.77
N ARG A 173 -8.51 -1.15 13.89
CA ARG A 173 -9.03 -0.65 15.16
C ARG A 173 -9.16 -1.77 16.18
N ASP A 174 -9.07 -1.43 17.44
CA ASP A 174 -9.07 -2.40 18.55
C ASP A 174 -10.32 -3.27 18.57
N GLU A 175 -11.45 -2.76 18.16
CA GLU A 175 -12.73 -3.49 18.11
C GLU A 175 -12.71 -4.69 17.16
N PHE A 176 -11.85 -4.69 16.14
CA PHE A 176 -11.71 -5.78 15.15
C PHE A 176 -10.73 -6.88 15.56
N LYS A 177 -9.92 -6.68 16.61
CA LYS A 177 -8.83 -7.60 17.00
C LYS A 177 -9.23 -9.05 17.17
N ARG A 178 -10.47 -9.32 17.65
CA ARG A 178 -10.97 -10.68 17.85
C ARG A 178 -11.33 -11.39 16.56
N SER A 179 -11.49 -10.67 15.49
CA SER A 179 -11.81 -11.19 14.15
C SER A 179 -10.64 -11.04 13.16
N MET A 180 -9.52 -10.44 13.57
CA MET A 180 -8.34 -10.23 12.73
C MET A 180 -7.72 -11.58 12.35
N PRO A 181 -7.41 -11.82 11.06
CA PRO A 181 -6.67 -13.00 10.63
C PRO A 181 -5.18 -12.88 10.97
N GLY A 182 -4.46 -14.00 10.84
CA GLY A 182 -3.03 -14.05 11.12
C GLY A 182 -2.71 -14.12 12.61
N ARG A 183 -1.44 -14.26 12.92
CA ARG A 183 -0.96 -14.40 14.28
C ARG A 183 -0.76 -13.07 14.96
N LEU A 184 -0.96 -13.05 16.27
CA LEU A 184 -0.61 -11.94 17.15
C LEU A 184 0.39 -12.42 18.17
N VAL A 185 1.48 -11.69 18.33
CA VAL A 185 2.43 -11.87 19.42
C VAL A 185 2.10 -10.87 20.52
N GLY A 186 2.06 -11.35 21.75
CA GLY A 186 1.79 -10.52 22.93
C GLY A 186 2.83 -10.74 24.02
N VAL A 187 2.94 -9.76 24.90
CA VAL A 187 3.78 -9.84 26.11
C VAL A 187 2.99 -10.46 27.23
N SER A 188 3.62 -11.41 27.92
CA SER A 188 3.10 -12.10 29.11
C SER A 188 4.22 -12.16 30.16
N VAL A 189 4.03 -12.94 31.19
CA VAL A 189 5.06 -13.24 32.16
C VAL A 189 5.26 -14.76 32.27
N ASP A 190 6.49 -15.19 32.56
CA ASP A 190 6.82 -16.58 32.84
C ASP A 190 6.49 -16.97 34.27
N VAL A 191 6.77 -18.21 34.63
CA VAL A 191 6.50 -18.74 36.03
C VAL A 191 7.32 -18.03 37.10
N HIS A 192 8.36 -17.27 36.71
CA HIS A 192 9.19 -16.50 37.62
C HIS A 192 8.85 -15.00 37.61
N GLY A 193 7.76 -14.60 36.93
CA GLY A 193 7.34 -13.21 36.82
C GLY A 193 8.16 -12.36 35.83
N LYS A 194 9.04 -12.97 35.03
CA LYS A 194 9.82 -12.26 34.00
C LYS A 194 9.02 -12.09 32.70
N PRO A 195 9.25 -11.00 31.93
CA PRO A 195 8.61 -10.82 30.62
C PRO A 195 8.84 -12.02 29.70
N ALA A 196 7.78 -12.49 29.08
CA ALA A 196 7.81 -13.61 28.14
C ALA A 196 6.87 -13.34 26.96
N TYR A 197 7.33 -13.64 25.76
CA TYR A 197 6.52 -13.48 24.54
C TYR A 197 5.73 -14.74 24.25
N ARG A 198 4.48 -14.57 23.81
CA ARG A 198 3.60 -15.68 23.42
C ARG A 198 2.67 -15.28 22.28
N LEU A 199 2.09 -16.27 21.61
CA LEU A 199 0.97 -16.01 20.72
C LEU A 199 -0.25 -15.60 21.55
N ALA A 200 -0.90 -14.51 21.12
CA ALA A 200 -2.08 -13.95 21.77
C ALA A 200 -3.35 -14.25 20.96
N LEU A 201 -4.51 -14.26 21.63
CA LEU A 201 -5.83 -14.46 21.02
C LEU A 201 -5.93 -15.72 20.12
N GLN A 202 -5.26 -16.80 20.47
CA GLN A 202 -5.16 -18.05 19.69
C GLN A 202 -6.50 -18.72 19.39
N THR A 203 -7.56 -18.42 20.16
CA THR A 203 -8.90 -18.99 19.94
C THR A 203 -9.50 -18.66 18.54
N ARG A 204 -8.91 -17.73 17.79
CA ARG A 204 -9.28 -17.41 16.41
C ARG A 204 -8.65 -18.36 15.39
N GLU A 205 -7.60 -19.08 15.77
CA GLU A 205 -6.72 -19.78 14.85
C GLU A 205 -7.24 -21.17 14.49
N GLN A 206 -6.88 -21.62 13.29
CA GLN A 206 -7.35 -22.87 12.69
C GLN A 206 -7.02 -24.10 13.54
N HIS A 207 -5.84 -24.17 14.15
CA HIS A 207 -5.42 -25.30 14.97
C HIS A 207 -6.25 -25.47 16.27
N ILE A 208 -6.98 -24.44 16.67
CA ILE A 208 -7.89 -24.45 17.83
C ILE A 208 -9.34 -24.64 17.37
N ARG A 209 -9.82 -23.81 16.44
CA ARG A 209 -11.24 -23.76 16.05
C ARG A 209 -11.60 -24.57 14.82
N ARG A 210 -10.62 -25.08 14.08
CA ARG A 210 -10.81 -25.85 12.85
C ARG A 210 -11.71 -25.12 11.85
N GLU A 211 -12.83 -25.69 11.45
CA GLU A 211 -13.80 -25.11 10.51
C GLU A 211 -14.45 -23.81 11.01
N LYS A 212 -14.37 -23.53 12.30
CA LYS A 212 -14.88 -22.27 12.92
C LYS A 212 -13.81 -21.20 13.08
N ALA A 213 -12.61 -21.40 12.51
CA ALA A 213 -11.54 -20.42 12.54
C ALA A 213 -11.95 -19.14 11.81
N THR A 214 -11.41 -18.02 12.26
CA THR A 214 -11.66 -16.71 11.64
C THR A 214 -11.10 -16.63 10.23
N SER A 215 -10.00 -17.31 9.99
CA SER A 215 -9.30 -17.42 8.69
C SER A 215 -8.54 -18.74 8.64
N ASN A 216 -8.36 -19.26 7.42
CA ASN A 216 -7.54 -20.45 7.18
C ASN A 216 -6.07 -20.11 6.91
N ILE A 217 -5.65 -18.87 7.13
CA ILE A 217 -4.25 -18.46 7.03
C ILE A 217 -3.48 -19.12 8.16
N CYS A 218 -2.66 -20.09 7.79
CA CYS A 218 -1.82 -20.85 8.72
C CYS A 218 -0.40 -20.28 8.78
N THR A 219 0.14 -19.86 7.63
CA THR A 219 1.55 -19.47 7.48
C THR A 219 1.65 -18.00 7.11
N ALA A 220 2.38 -17.26 7.92
CA ALA A 220 2.80 -15.91 7.63
C ALA A 220 4.21 -15.91 7.01
N GLN A 221 4.61 -14.83 6.38
CA GLN A 221 5.97 -14.62 5.86
C GLN A 221 6.90 -14.18 7.00
N VAL A 222 7.23 -15.12 7.90
CA VAL A 222 7.97 -14.81 9.14
C VAL A 222 9.35 -14.23 8.88
N LEU A 223 10.14 -14.83 7.99
CA LEU A 223 11.48 -14.33 7.70
C LEU A 223 11.48 -12.95 7.02
N PRO A 224 10.65 -12.71 5.97
CA PRO A 224 10.49 -11.37 5.41
C PRO A 224 10.01 -10.33 6.44
N ALA A 225 9.12 -10.70 7.37
CA ALA A 225 8.69 -9.81 8.45
C ALA A 225 9.83 -9.47 9.41
N VAL A 226 10.68 -10.44 9.76
CA VAL A 226 11.88 -10.21 10.56
C VAL A 226 12.85 -9.28 9.82
N ILE A 227 13.07 -9.49 8.51
CA ILE A 227 13.92 -8.62 7.69
C ILE A 227 13.38 -7.19 7.69
N ALA A 228 12.07 -7.01 7.43
CA ALA A 228 11.45 -5.69 7.42
C ALA A 228 11.58 -4.98 8.79
N SER A 229 11.35 -5.71 9.88
CA SER A 229 11.55 -5.22 11.24
C SER A 229 13.01 -4.79 11.49
N MET A 230 13.98 -5.63 11.10
CA MET A 230 15.40 -5.31 11.27
C MET A 230 15.85 -4.13 10.40
N TYR A 231 15.30 -4.00 9.19
CA TYR A 231 15.53 -2.84 8.34
C TYR A 231 15.08 -1.55 9.04
N ALA A 232 13.87 -1.55 9.61
CA ALA A 232 13.37 -0.41 10.35
C ALA A 232 14.20 -0.10 11.60
N VAL A 233 14.62 -1.11 12.35
CA VAL A 233 15.51 -0.94 13.52
C VAL A 233 16.88 -0.37 13.11
N TYR A 234 17.46 -0.87 12.00
CA TYR A 234 18.75 -0.43 11.51
C TYR A 234 18.74 1.05 11.08
N HIS A 235 17.73 1.47 10.33
CA HIS A 235 17.63 2.85 9.84
C HIS A 235 17.07 3.82 10.88
N GLY A 236 16.23 3.35 11.78
CA GLY A 236 15.47 4.17 12.72
C GLY A 236 14.47 5.10 12.02
N PRO A 237 13.66 5.84 12.78
CA PRO A 237 12.62 6.73 12.22
C PRO A 237 13.21 7.77 11.25
N GLU A 238 14.31 8.43 11.64
CA GLU A 238 14.95 9.46 10.82
C GLU A 238 15.61 8.88 9.56
N GLY A 239 16.12 7.64 9.62
CA GLY A 239 16.66 6.96 8.45
C GLY A 239 15.57 6.62 7.43
N LEU A 240 14.46 6.04 7.88
CA LEU A 240 13.30 5.74 7.04
C LEU A 240 12.73 7.01 6.40
N LYS A 241 12.59 8.09 7.18
CA LYS A 241 12.14 9.39 6.68
C LYS A 241 13.07 9.95 5.60
N ARG A 242 14.39 9.88 5.79
CA ARG A 242 15.37 10.30 4.77
C ARG A 242 15.28 9.48 3.49
N ILE A 243 15.03 8.16 3.60
CA ILE A 243 14.81 7.30 2.43
C ILE A 243 13.57 7.75 1.68
N GLY A 244 12.43 7.93 2.37
CA GLY A 244 11.20 8.44 1.78
C GLY A 244 11.39 9.82 1.12
N GLN A 245 12.05 10.76 1.81
CA GLN A 245 12.35 12.09 1.28
C GLN A 245 13.20 12.03 0.00
N ARG A 246 14.19 11.13 -0.06
CA ARG A 246 15.01 10.94 -1.25
C ARG A 246 14.17 10.44 -2.44
N VAL A 247 13.30 9.46 -2.21
CA VAL A 247 12.41 8.93 -3.27
C VAL A 247 11.47 10.04 -3.76
N ALA A 248 10.79 10.74 -2.86
CA ALA A 248 9.90 11.84 -3.22
C ALA A 248 10.64 12.96 -3.96
N ARG A 249 11.87 13.28 -3.55
CA ARG A 249 12.72 14.28 -4.20
C ARG A 249 13.06 13.88 -5.64
N PHE A 250 13.45 12.62 -5.85
CA PHE A 250 13.76 12.11 -7.19
C PHE A 250 12.53 12.13 -8.10
N THR A 251 11.36 11.82 -7.56
CA THR A 251 10.09 11.88 -8.27
C THR A 251 9.77 13.32 -8.72
N ALA A 252 9.98 14.30 -7.85
CA ALA A 252 9.80 15.71 -8.20
C ALA A 252 10.79 16.18 -9.28
N ILE A 253 12.06 15.78 -9.20
CA ILE A 253 13.09 16.07 -10.20
C ILE A 253 12.73 15.43 -11.53
N LEU A 254 12.33 14.16 -11.54
CA LEU A 254 11.87 13.46 -12.74
C LEU A 254 10.71 14.22 -13.41
N ALA A 255 9.68 14.59 -12.61
CA ALA A 255 8.51 15.32 -13.12
C ALA A 255 8.90 16.66 -13.74
N ALA A 256 9.79 17.43 -13.10
CA ALA A 256 10.25 18.71 -13.61
C ALA A 256 10.94 18.59 -14.98
N GLY A 257 11.87 17.63 -15.12
CA GLY A 257 12.54 17.41 -16.42
C GLY A 257 11.60 16.87 -17.49
N LEU A 258 10.65 15.99 -17.14
CA LEU A 258 9.61 15.52 -18.05
C LEU A 258 8.73 16.70 -18.55
N LYS A 259 8.33 17.61 -17.66
CA LYS A 259 7.58 18.82 -18.01
C LYS A 259 8.39 19.73 -18.93
N GLN A 260 9.68 19.93 -18.68
CA GLN A 260 10.58 20.69 -19.56
C GLN A 260 10.67 20.07 -20.95
N LEU A 261 10.60 18.75 -21.08
CA LEU A 261 10.56 18.04 -22.37
C LEU A 261 9.19 18.13 -23.05
N GLY A 262 8.17 18.68 -22.39
CA GLY A 262 6.80 18.73 -22.88
C GLY A 262 6.07 17.39 -22.77
N ALA A 263 6.55 16.48 -21.93
CA ALA A 263 5.85 15.23 -21.66
C ALA A 263 4.58 15.50 -20.82
N PRO A 264 3.47 14.80 -21.10
CA PRO A 264 2.16 15.09 -20.50
C PRO A 264 2.01 14.50 -19.11
N VAL A 265 2.85 14.95 -18.17
CA VAL A 265 2.78 14.55 -16.76
C VAL A 265 1.46 15.03 -16.17
N ARG A 266 0.72 14.13 -15.53
CA ARG A 266 -0.53 14.47 -14.86
C ARG A 266 -0.26 15.37 -13.65
N GLU A 267 -1.02 16.48 -13.57
CA GLU A 267 -0.95 17.39 -12.42
C GLU A 267 -1.69 16.78 -11.25
N GLN A 268 -0.94 16.20 -10.32
CA GLN A 268 -1.47 15.58 -9.09
C GLN A 268 -0.39 15.53 -8.01
N ALA A 269 -0.81 15.48 -6.76
CA ALA A 269 0.06 15.14 -5.65
C ALA A 269 0.58 13.70 -5.81
N SER A 270 1.87 13.49 -5.59
CA SER A 270 2.53 12.19 -5.78
C SER A 270 3.66 11.99 -4.79
N PHE A 271 3.89 10.75 -4.39
CA PHE A 271 5.04 10.36 -3.56
C PHE A 271 6.20 9.84 -4.43
N ASP A 272 6.01 8.70 -5.08
CA ASP A 272 7.04 7.97 -5.83
C ASP A 272 6.64 7.61 -7.26
N THR A 273 5.38 7.81 -7.62
CA THR A 273 4.82 7.37 -8.89
C THR A 273 4.22 8.54 -9.66
N LEU A 274 4.65 8.68 -10.91
CA LEU A 274 4.10 9.66 -11.87
C LEU A 274 3.22 8.95 -12.89
N SER A 275 2.10 9.58 -13.24
CA SER A 275 1.26 9.20 -14.38
C SER A 275 1.39 10.20 -15.51
N LEU A 276 1.52 9.72 -16.75
CA LEU A 276 1.62 10.52 -17.96
C LEU A 276 0.51 10.10 -18.95
N HIS A 277 -0.29 11.05 -19.43
CA HIS A 277 -1.32 10.80 -20.44
C HIS A 277 -0.69 10.80 -21.83
N THR A 278 -0.16 9.68 -22.26
CA THR A 278 0.59 9.54 -23.52
C THR A 278 -0.29 9.18 -24.73
N GLY A 279 -1.57 8.86 -24.51
CA GLY A 279 -2.55 8.60 -25.58
C GLY A 279 -2.07 7.55 -26.58
N ALA A 280 -2.18 7.86 -27.86
CA ALA A 280 -1.77 6.95 -28.95
C ALA A 280 -0.25 6.61 -28.94
N ALA A 281 0.59 7.41 -28.28
CA ALA A 281 2.04 7.17 -28.19
C ALA A 281 2.44 6.18 -27.10
N THR A 282 1.51 5.75 -26.25
CA THR A 282 1.78 4.90 -25.06
C THR A 282 2.61 3.66 -25.39
N LYS A 283 2.18 2.87 -26.37
CA LYS A 283 2.88 1.62 -26.76
C LYS A 283 4.27 1.90 -27.35
N THR A 284 4.41 2.96 -28.13
CA THR A 284 5.69 3.34 -28.74
C THR A 284 6.71 3.79 -27.69
N ILE A 285 6.28 4.62 -26.73
CA ILE A 285 7.14 5.06 -25.62
C ILE A 285 7.51 3.89 -24.72
N ALA A 286 6.56 3.02 -24.39
CA ALA A 286 6.82 1.82 -23.59
C ALA A 286 7.85 0.90 -24.29
N ALA A 287 7.72 0.67 -25.58
CA ALA A 287 8.68 -0.13 -26.35
C ALA A 287 10.09 0.51 -26.39
N ARG A 288 10.15 1.86 -26.53
CA ARG A 288 11.42 2.61 -26.43
C ARG A 288 12.04 2.43 -25.04
N ALA A 289 11.25 2.55 -23.98
CA ALA A 289 11.74 2.33 -22.61
C ALA A 289 12.36 0.94 -22.46
N VAL A 290 11.66 -0.11 -22.92
CA VAL A 290 12.19 -1.50 -22.91
C VAL A 290 13.50 -1.62 -23.67
N SER A 291 13.61 -1.02 -24.86
CA SER A 291 14.87 -1.04 -25.65
C SER A 291 16.03 -0.34 -24.97
N MET A 292 15.74 0.54 -24.01
CA MET A 292 16.72 1.27 -23.19
C MET A 292 16.92 0.65 -21.80
N GLY A 293 16.29 -0.50 -21.51
CA GLY A 293 16.45 -1.23 -20.26
C GLY A 293 15.47 -0.82 -19.15
N ALA A 294 14.42 -0.07 -19.44
CA ALA A 294 13.40 0.34 -18.47
C ALA A 294 12.02 -0.24 -18.81
N ASN A 295 11.33 -0.79 -17.81
CA ASN A 295 9.96 -1.22 -17.93
C ASN A 295 9.02 -0.18 -17.32
N LEU A 296 8.12 0.37 -18.14
CA LEU A 296 7.08 1.30 -17.70
C LEU A 296 5.73 0.61 -17.69
N ARG A 297 4.94 0.91 -16.68
CA ARG A 297 3.59 0.34 -16.56
C ARG A 297 2.63 1.06 -17.52
N ILE A 298 1.97 0.28 -18.39
CA ILE A 298 0.82 0.78 -19.15
C ILE A 298 -0.42 0.74 -18.23
N TYR A 299 -1.10 1.87 -18.10
CA TYR A 299 -2.27 2.06 -17.27
C TYR A 299 -3.44 2.56 -18.13
N PHE A 300 -4.53 1.80 -18.21
CA PHE A 300 -5.70 2.09 -19.06
C PHE A 300 -5.36 2.45 -20.50
N GLU A 301 -4.40 1.76 -21.13
CA GLU A 301 -3.96 1.89 -22.53
C GLU A 301 -3.41 3.26 -22.96
N GLU A 302 -3.84 4.35 -22.35
CA GLU A 302 -3.50 5.72 -22.69
C GLU A 302 -2.50 6.39 -21.73
N TYR A 303 -2.16 5.71 -20.64
CA TYR A 303 -1.24 6.26 -19.63
C TYR A 303 -0.01 5.39 -19.48
N LEU A 304 1.10 6.05 -19.16
CA LEU A 304 2.30 5.40 -18.62
C LEU A 304 2.50 5.82 -17.17
N CYS A 305 2.78 4.86 -16.28
CA CYS A 305 3.19 5.14 -14.92
C CYS A 305 4.66 4.80 -14.74
N ILE A 306 5.35 5.66 -14.01
CA ILE A 306 6.77 5.54 -13.64
C ILE A 306 6.84 5.53 -12.13
N SER A 307 7.30 4.44 -11.54
CA SER A 307 7.48 4.32 -10.08
C SER A 307 8.96 4.25 -9.74
N LEU A 308 9.36 5.00 -8.74
CA LEU A 308 10.72 5.05 -8.21
C LEU A 308 10.81 4.37 -6.85
N ASP A 309 12.01 3.94 -6.49
CA ASP A 309 12.31 3.34 -5.20
C ASP A 309 13.65 3.85 -4.62
N GLU A 310 14.05 3.28 -3.50
CA GLU A 310 15.31 3.63 -2.83
C GLU A 310 16.56 3.26 -3.63
N THR A 311 16.45 2.39 -4.63
CA THR A 311 17.57 1.99 -5.49
C THR A 311 17.76 2.91 -6.69
N THR A 312 16.75 3.73 -7.00
CA THR A 312 16.78 4.69 -8.13
C THR A 312 17.96 5.64 -8.03
N THR A 313 18.69 5.81 -9.12
CA THR A 313 19.88 6.65 -9.25
C THR A 313 19.62 7.88 -10.14
N ARG A 314 20.58 8.83 -10.16
CA ARG A 314 20.56 9.96 -11.09
C ARG A 314 20.55 9.49 -12.56
N ALA A 315 21.33 8.45 -12.85
CA ALA A 315 21.39 7.88 -14.21
C ALA A 315 20.04 7.32 -14.67
N ASP A 316 19.26 6.75 -13.75
CA ASP A 316 17.91 6.25 -14.06
C ASP A 316 16.96 7.42 -14.40
N ILE A 317 17.04 8.53 -13.68
CA ILE A 317 16.26 9.74 -13.97
C ILE A 317 16.61 10.30 -15.37
N GLU A 318 17.89 10.42 -15.68
CA GLU A 318 18.36 10.89 -16.99
C GLU A 318 18.00 9.92 -18.11
N LEU A 319 18.02 8.61 -17.85
CA LEU A 319 17.55 7.58 -18.78
C LEU A 319 16.05 7.78 -19.08
N LEU A 320 15.24 7.99 -18.05
CA LEU A 320 13.81 8.21 -18.21
C LEU A 320 13.53 9.50 -19.03
N TRP A 321 14.27 10.59 -18.84
CA TRP A 321 14.15 11.75 -19.69
C TRP A 321 14.47 11.44 -21.16
N LYS A 322 15.51 10.64 -21.44
CA LYS A 322 15.83 10.18 -22.81
C LYS A 322 14.69 9.38 -23.45
N VAL A 323 13.99 8.56 -22.66
CA VAL A 323 12.83 7.79 -23.14
C VAL A 323 11.72 8.70 -23.68
N PHE A 324 11.51 9.86 -23.06
CA PHE A 324 10.43 10.80 -23.44
C PHE A 324 10.88 11.92 -24.38
N ALA A 325 12.18 12.14 -24.54
CA ALA A 325 12.69 13.19 -25.41
C ALA A 325 12.42 12.89 -26.89
N LYS A 326 12.20 13.95 -27.69
CA LYS A 326 12.13 13.88 -29.13
C LYS A 326 13.55 13.84 -29.73
N ASP A 327 13.68 13.34 -30.95
CA ASP A 327 14.96 13.29 -31.61
C ASP A 327 15.57 14.71 -31.76
N GLY A 328 16.82 14.86 -31.33
CA GLY A 328 17.53 16.14 -31.32
C GLY A 328 17.11 17.13 -30.25
N GLN A 329 16.18 16.76 -29.34
CA GLN A 329 15.76 17.62 -28.24
C GLN A 329 16.85 17.67 -27.17
N PRO A 330 17.27 18.87 -26.67
CA PRO A 330 18.19 19.01 -25.58
C PRO A 330 17.62 18.31 -24.31
N LEU A 331 18.44 17.50 -23.67
CA LEU A 331 18.05 16.80 -22.45
C LEU A 331 18.22 17.70 -21.22
N PRO A 332 17.32 17.62 -20.26
CA PRO A 332 17.55 18.18 -18.93
C PRO A 332 18.79 17.54 -18.26
N THR A 333 19.41 18.27 -17.36
CA THR A 333 20.44 17.73 -16.47
C THR A 333 19.89 17.60 -15.05
N PHE A 334 20.30 16.58 -14.31
CA PHE A 334 19.84 16.37 -12.94
C PHE A 334 20.16 17.59 -12.05
N ASP A 335 21.35 18.15 -12.19
CA ASP A 335 21.84 19.28 -11.39
C ASP A 335 20.98 20.56 -11.58
N ALA A 336 20.34 20.74 -12.75
CA ALA A 336 19.47 21.89 -13.00
C ALA A 336 18.24 21.91 -12.07
N PHE A 337 17.85 20.77 -11.54
CA PHE A 337 16.67 20.63 -10.68
C PHE A 337 17.02 20.29 -9.22
N GLU A 338 18.27 19.92 -8.92
CA GLU A 338 18.65 19.41 -7.61
C GLU A 338 18.33 20.36 -6.46
N ASN A 339 18.38 21.68 -6.65
CA ASN A 339 18.21 22.66 -5.59
C ASN A 339 16.95 23.54 -5.70
N GLY A 340 16.09 23.33 -6.71
CA GLY A 340 15.00 24.29 -6.97
C GLY A 340 13.62 23.68 -7.20
N VAL A 341 13.48 22.35 -7.16
CA VAL A 341 12.20 21.70 -7.43
C VAL A 341 11.33 21.64 -6.17
N GLU A 342 10.08 22.06 -6.30
CA GLU A 342 9.07 21.93 -5.25
C GLU A 342 8.65 20.47 -5.02
N SER A 343 8.24 20.16 -3.78
CA SER A 343 7.70 18.86 -3.43
C SER A 343 6.38 18.60 -4.15
N LEU A 344 6.16 17.37 -4.59
CA LEU A 344 4.85 16.91 -5.08
C LEU A 344 3.94 16.41 -3.95
N ILE A 345 4.47 16.30 -2.74
CA ILE A 345 3.69 15.96 -1.54
C ILE A 345 3.11 17.27 -1.00
N PRO A 346 1.80 17.35 -0.75
CA PRO A 346 1.18 18.51 -0.10
C PRO A 346 1.82 18.80 1.27
N ALA A 347 1.83 20.09 1.65
CA ALA A 347 2.33 20.53 2.94
C ALA A 347 1.46 20.04 4.10
#